data_ee6e62bf9c697e06b2fa7db099ee6ca6
#
_entry.id   ee6e62bf9c697e06b2fa7db099ee6ca6
#
_cell.length_a   1.000
_cell.length_b   1.000
_cell.length_c   1.000
_cell.angle_alpha   90.00
_cell.angle_beta   90.00
_cell.angle_gamma   90.00
#
_symmetry.space_group_name_H-M   'P 1'
#
loop_
_entity.id
_entity.type
_entity.pdbx_description
1 polymer ?
#
loop_
_entity_poly.entity_id
_entity_poly.type
_entity_poly.pdbx_seq_one_letter_code
_entity_poly.pdbx_strand_id
1 'polypeptide(L)'
;MILFIGICCNSTNPLFADGWESSIWKDKTYRNQRISSADPTNGNDDFIKIPKKKTVTIAEIKSRGIIKHIWMTLASKDLMARKNTIIRIYWDNHSHPSVEVPLGEFFGQGWGEEYIMNSAPLVAAPKKGKSMNSYFPMPFESGAKIEIENESEEDISNFYFYIDYEEWKEPLNSNLRFHAQWNRSVTQPNTKNGKENEWGLLGNTEKTVFKKENYFSVLETEGKGQFIGLNLYVDSPTPLWYGEGDDLIFIDGNQTEANLKGTGTEDVFNTAWSPKEIFMHPYFGYPRVSESVGWLGRTHLYRFWVESPIRFEKNFLFLLEHGHANSLTLDLISVAYWYQGLNPKPMKVLPKKEFRSNKPEINFRHIHKWRDSFRSEKGYGEIWGNE
;
A
#
# COMPACT_ATOMS: atom_id res chain seq x y z
N MET A 1 66.75 5.33 -6.05
CA MET A 1 65.68 6.16 -6.62
C MET A 1 64.44 5.30 -6.64
N ILE A 2 63.67 5.38 -5.56
CA ILE A 2 62.46 4.55 -5.37
C ILE A 2 61.25 5.40 -5.81
N LEU A 3 60.58 4.95 -6.85
CA LEU A 3 59.42 5.61 -7.42
C LEU A 3 58.19 5.26 -6.56
N PHE A 4 57.63 6.20 -5.81
CA PHE A 4 56.34 6.07 -5.16
C PHE A 4 55.24 6.34 -6.19
N ILE A 5 54.54 5.32 -6.61
CA ILE A 5 53.28 5.44 -7.34
C ILE A 5 52.17 5.66 -6.30
N GLY A 6 51.73 6.91 -6.19
CA GLY A 6 50.56 7.27 -5.38
C GLY A 6 49.27 6.74 -6.05
N ILE A 7 48.70 5.68 -5.50
CA ILE A 7 47.36 5.26 -5.85
C ILE A 7 46.40 6.21 -5.10
N CYS A 8 45.87 7.21 -5.83
CA CYS A 8 44.67 7.94 -5.34
C CYS A 8 43.49 7.02 -5.29
N CYS A 9 43.28 6.36 -4.15
CA CYS A 9 41.99 5.76 -3.83
C CYS A 9 40.98 6.90 -3.55
N ASN A 10 40.21 7.30 -4.53
CA ASN A 10 38.97 8.02 -4.28
C ASN A 10 37.98 7.04 -3.63
N SER A 11 38.13 6.79 -2.34
CA SER A 11 37.14 6.15 -1.52
C SER A 11 36.07 7.21 -1.22
N THR A 12 35.08 7.33 -2.11
CA THR A 12 33.78 7.87 -1.72
C THR A 12 33.20 6.91 -0.70
N ASN A 13 33.19 7.33 0.55
CA ASN A 13 32.65 6.58 1.65
C ASN A 13 31.12 6.44 1.42
N PRO A 14 30.56 5.23 1.15
CA PRO A 14 29.15 5.10 0.79
C PRO A 14 28.21 5.17 2.01
N LEU A 15 28.70 5.57 3.17
CA LEU A 15 27.96 5.51 4.43
C LEU A 15 27.08 6.74 4.72
N PHE A 16 27.15 7.77 3.89
CA PHE A 16 26.22 8.90 3.97
C PHE A 16 25.61 9.08 2.58
N ALA A 17 24.42 8.55 2.38
CA ALA A 17 23.57 9.02 1.29
C ALA A 17 23.50 10.55 1.41
N ASP A 18 23.87 11.27 0.36
CA ASP A 18 23.79 12.73 0.31
C ASP A 18 22.35 13.13 0.66
N GLY A 19 22.12 13.61 1.88
CA GLY A 19 20.85 14.14 2.32
C GLY A 19 20.42 15.29 1.42
N TRP A 20 19.14 15.64 1.39
CA TRP A 20 18.61 16.75 0.60
C TRP A 20 19.43 18.07 0.81
N GLU A 21 19.93 18.27 2.02
CA GLU A 21 20.74 19.42 2.41
C GLU A 21 22.05 19.53 1.63
N SER A 22 22.68 18.40 1.31
CA SER A 22 23.94 18.37 0.56
C SER A 22 23.76 18.48 -0.96
N SER A 23 22.54 18.29 -1.44
CA SER A 23 22.24 18.22 -2.87
C SER A 23 21.41 19.38 -3.42
N ILE A 24 20.63 20.08 -2.58
CA ILE A 24 19.65 21.08 -3.04
C ILE A 24 20.29 22.28 -3.76
N TRP A 25 21.52 22.65 -3.40
CA TRP A 25 22.25 23.78 -3.97
C TRP A 25 23.22 23.41 -5.10
N LYS A 26 23.40 22.10 -5.37
CA LYS A 26 24.27 21.63 -6.47
C LYS A 26 23.57 21.79 -7.82
N ASP A 27 24.34 22.16 -8.84
CA ASP A 27 23.84 22.19 -10.21
C ASP A 27 23.28 20.84 -10.66
N LYS A 28 22.16 20.87 -11.42
CA LYS A 28 21.49 19.71 -11.92
C LYS A 28 21.61 19.61 -13.44
N THR A 29 21.77 18.39 -13.96
CA THR A 29 21.93 18.13 -15.40
C THR A 29 20.62 17.76 -16.09
N TYR A 30 19.53 17.63 -15.34
CA TYR A 30 18.19 17.36 -15.86
C TYR A 30 17.40 18.65 -16.09
N ARG A 31 16.31 18.54 -16.84
CA ARG A 31 15.29 19.58 -16.97
C ARG A 31 14.10 19.25 -16.09
N ASN A 32 13.56 20.23 -15.38
CA ASN A 32 12.27 20.08 -14.71
C ASN A 32 11.13 20.20 -15.72
N GLN A 33 10.20 19.26 -15.65
CA GLN A 33 9.03 19.19 -16.48
C GLN A 33 7.78 18.96 -15.62
N ARG A 34 6.65 19.43 -16.12
CA ARG A 34 5.33 19.20 -15.50
C ARG A 34 4.30 18.86 -16.56
N ILE A 35 3.50 17.82 -16.29
CA ILE A 35 2.22 17.59 -16.96
C ILE A 35 1.14 17.87 -15.92
N SER A 36 0.10 18.63 -16.30
CA SER A 36 -0.93 19.03 -15.36
C SER A 36 -2.28 19.18 -16.05
N SER A 37 -3.32 19.36 -15.24
CA SER A 37 -4.66 19.71 -15.68
C SER A 37 -4.86 21.20 -15.93
N ALA A 38 -3.80 22.01 -15.92
CA ALA A 38 -3.88 23.45 -16.16
C ALA A 38 -4.52 23.78 -17.52
N ASP A 39 -5.29 24.83 -17.57
CA ASP A 39 -5.91 25.35 -18.79
C ASP A 39 -4.83 25.70 -19.84
N PRO A 40 -4.78 25.03 -21.00
CA PRO A 40 -3.77 25.29 -22.03
C PRO A 40 -3.86 26.68 -22.64
N THR A 41 -4.96 27.39 -22.41
CA THR A 41 -5.18 28.76 -22.88
C THR A 41 -4.69 29.84 -21.93
N ASN A 42 -4.08 29.44 -20.77
CA ASN A 42 -3.78 30.30 -19.62
C ASN A 42 -5.04 30.93 -18.98
N GLY A 43 -6.20 30.30 -19.16
CA GLY A 43 -7.44 30.65 -18.49
C GLY A 43 -7.51 30.04 -17.06
N ASN A 44 -8.73 29.74 -16.62
CA ASN A 44 -8.99 29.18 -15.29
C ASN A 44 -9.81 27.87 -15.33
N ASP A 45 -9.89 27.20 -16.47
CA ASP A 45 -10.54 25.89 -16.59
C ASP A 45 -9.51 24.77 -16.34
N ASP A 46 -8.95 24.76 -15.12
CA ASP A 46 -7.76 23.99 -14.71
C ASP A 46 -8.04 22.52 -14.38
N PHE A 47 -9.16 21.95 -14.79
CA PHE A 47 -9.51 20.56 -14.51
C PHE A 47 -9.89 19.80 -15.77
N ILE A 48 -9.81 18.47 -15.66
CA ILE A 48 -10.39 17.58 -16.65
C ILE A 48 -11.62 16.86 -16.07
N LYS A 49 -12.56 16.49 -16.93
CA LYS A 49 -13.64 15.57 -16.59
C LYS A 49 -13.22 14.15 -16.93
N ILE A 50 -13.53 13.20 -16.04
CA ILE A 50 -13.38 11.78 -16.33
C ILE A 50 -14.77 11.16 -16.31
N PRO A 51 -15.36 10.88 -17.50
CA PRO A 51 -16.71 10.33 -17.57
C PRO A 51 -16.79 8.97 -16.88
N LYS A 52 -17.98 8.64 -16.40
CA LYS A 52 -18.27 7.33 -15.85
C LYS A 52 -17.91 6.21 -16.84
N LYS A 53 -17.36 5.11 -16.33
CA LYS A 53 -16.96 3.92 -17.11
C LYS A 53 -15.94 4.23 -18.22
N LYS A 54 -15.11 5.24 -18.04
CA LYS A 54 -14.08 5.62 -19.00
C LYS A 54 -12.70 5.65 -18.38
N THR A 55 -11.72 5.32 -19.20
CA THR A 55 -10.30 5.51 -18.93
C THR A 55 -9.80 6.72 -19.71
N VAL A 56 -9.03 7.56 -19.04
CA VAL A 56 -8.39 8.76 -19.62
C VAL A 56 -6.88 8.67 -19.37
N THR A 57 -6.09 8.84 -20.41
CA THR A 57 -4.64 9.03 -20.29
C THR A 57 -4.38 10.48 -19.87
N ILE A 58 -3.81 10.66 -18.68
CA ILE A 58 -3.51 11.98 -18.11
C ILE A 58 -2.07 12.41 -18.34
N ALA A 59 -1.17 11.45 -18.62
CA ALA A 59 0.21 11.74 -18.97
C ALA A 59 0.76 10.69 -19.94
N GLU A 60 1.50 11.17 -20.94
CA GLU A 60 2.28 10.35 -21.87
C GLU A 60 3.63 11.03 -22.08
N ILE A 61 4.68 10.48 -21.49
CA ILE A 61 6.06 10.98 -21.55
C ILE A 61 6.84 10.08 -22.50
N LYS A 62 7.52 10.67 -23.48
CA LYS A 62 8.29 9.96 -24.53
C LYS A 62 9.79 10.20 -24.43
N SER A 63 10.25 10.58 -23.26
CA SER A 63 11.68 10.78 -22.96
C SER A 63 12.11 9.87 -21.82
N ARG A 64 13.37 9.97 -21.40
CA ARG A 64 13.90 9.38 -20.19
C ARG A 64 13.70 10.32 -19.03
N GLY A 65 13.42 9.79 -17.83
CA GLY A 65 13.24 10.66 -16.68
C GLY A 65 12.95 9.94 -15.38
N ILE A 66 12.64 10.75 -14.37
CA ILE A 66 12.21 10.29 -13.04
C ILE A 66 11.04 11.16 -12.62
N ILE A 67 9.84 10.58 -12.44
CA ILE A 67 8.75 11.28 -11.78
C ILE A 67 9.14 11.46 -10.32
N LYS A 68 9.08 12.70 -9.83
CA LYS A 68 9.50 13.06 -8.46
C LYS A 68 8.31 13.38 -7.57
N HIS A 69 7.20 13.78 -8.17
CA HIS A 69 6.01 14.16 -7.44
C HIS A 69 4.77 13.93 -8.29
N ILE A 70 3.75 13.35 -7.68
CA ILE A 70 2.40 13.27 -8.22
C ILE A 70 1.46 13.90 -7.20
N TRP A 71 0.71 14.90 -7.61
CA TRP A 71 -0.37 15.48 -6.83
C TRP A 71 -1.70 15.31 -7.55
N MET A 72 -2.74 14.91 -6.83
CA MET A 72 -4.08 14.70 -7.38
C MET A 72 -5.16 15.12 -6.38
N THR A 73 -6.29 15.60 -6.90
CA THR A 73 -7.54 15.77 -6.16
C THR A 73 -8.72 15.61 -7.11
N LEU A 74 -9.87 15.21 -6.57
CA LEU A 74 -11.06 14.99 -7.39
C LEU A 74 -12.34 15.41 -6.68
N ALA A 75 -13.37 15.72 -7.51
CA ALA A 75 -14.75 15.89 -7.08
C ALA A 75 -15.67 14.96 -7.88
N SER A 76 -16.52 14.22 -7.19
CA SER A 76 -17.54 13.34 -7.76
C SER A 76 -18.74 13.27 -6.83
N LYS A 77 -19.91 12.90 -7.38
CA LYS A 77 -21.09 12.56 -6.58
C LYS A 77 -21.00 11.15 -6.01
N ASP A 78 -20.14 10.30 -6.54
CA ASP A 78 -19.86 8.98 -5.98
C ASP A 78 -19.10 9.11 -4.68
N LEU A 79 -19.71 8.74 -3.55
CA LEU A 79 -19.07 8.75 -2.22
C LEU A 79 -17.87 7.79 -2.14
N MET A 80 -17.81 6.81 -3.05
CA MET A 80 -16.74 5.83 -3.16
C MET A 80 -15.75 6.16 -4.29
N ALA A 81 -15.76 7.40 -4.80
CA ALA A 81 -14.97 7.80 -5.97
C ALA A 81 -13.50 7.40 -5.86
N ARG A 82 -12.86 7.55 -4.69
CA ARG A 82 -11.45 7.19 -4.47
C ARG A 82 -11.18 5.70 -4.61
N LYS A 83 -12.15 4.85 -4.29
CA LYS A 83 -12.06 3.39 -4.45
C LYS A 83 -12.44 2.95 -5.85
N ASN A 84 -13.40 3.64 -6.47
CA ASN A 84 -13.91 3.35 -7.81
C ASN A 84 -13.10 4.02 -8.93
N THR A 85 -12.06 4.77 -8.58
CA THR A 85 -11.09 5.34 -9.52
C THR A 85 -9.80 4.53 -9.43
N ILE A 86 -9.30 4.07 -10.57
CA ILE A 86 -8.08 3.26 -10.66
C ILE A 86 -6.98 4.08 -11.31
N ILE A 87 -5.81 4.08 -10.67
CA ILE A 87 -4.59 4.60 -11.29
C ILE A 87 -3.80 3.44 -11.90
N ARG A 88 -3.39 3.61 -13.18
CA ARG A 88 -2.44 2.71 -13.85
C ARG A 88 -1.23 3.50 -14.32
N ILE A 89 -0.05 2.91 -14.11
CA ILE A 89 1.21 3.50 -14.59
C ILE A 89 1.99 2.43 -15.34
N TYR A 90 2.45 2.83 -16.52
CA TYR A 90 3.22 1.99 -17.44
C TYR A 90 4.58 2.62 -17.67
N TRP A 91 5.63 1.81 -17.65
CA TRP A 91 6.99 2.24 -17.90
C TRP A 91 7.51 1.68 -19.21
N ASP A 92 8.32 2.49 -19.92
CA ASP A 92 9.15 2.06 -21.03
C ASP A 92 8.37 1.36 -22.15
N ASN A 93 7.16 1.84 -22.46
CA ASN A 93 6.24 1.27 -23.46
C ASN A 93 5.83 -0.18 -23.17
N HIS A 94 5.95 -0.64 -21.94
CA HIS A 94 5.51 -1.97 -21.55
C HIS A 94 3.99 -2.11 -21.69
N SER A 95 3.52 -3.28 -22.15
CA SER A 95 2.10 -3.52 -22.42
C SER A 95 1.25 -3.70 -21.18
N HIS A 96 1.88 -4.00 -20.03
CA HIS A 96 1.21 -4.21 -18.76
C HIS A 96 1.54 -3.09 -17.77
N PRO A 97 0.57 -2.65 -16.94
CA PRO A 97 0.87 -1.66 -15.92
C PRO A 97 1.77 -2.23 -14.84
N SER A 98 2.70 -1.42 -14.35
CA SER A 98 3.50 -1.70 -13.14
C SER A 98 2.84 -1.17 -11.87
N VAL A 99 1.83 -0.32 -12.02
CA VAL A 99 0.96 0.15 -10.96
C VAL A 99 -0.48 -0.04 -11.42
N GLU A 100 -1.28 -0.76 -10.65
CA GLU A 100 -2.71 -0.93 -10.87
C GLU A 100 -3.42 -1.02 -9.52
N VAL A 101 -3.89 0.13 -9.03
CA VAL A 101 -4.38 0.28 -7.65
C VAL A 101 -5.57 1.25 -7.62
N PRO A 102 -6.59 1.05 -6.76
CA PRO A 102 -7.57 2.08 -6.47
C PRO A 102 -6.90 3.36 -5.96
N LEU A 103 -7.34 4.50 -6.45
CA LEU A 103 -6.66 5.78 -6.25
C LEU A 103 -6.46 6.12 -4.76
N GLY A 104 -7.49 5.94 -3.93
CA GLY A 104 -7.39 6.20 -2.50
C GLY A 104 -6.35 5.33 -1.83
N GLU A 105 -6.40 4.03 -2.07
CA GLU A 105 -5.47 3.07 -1.49
C GLU A 105 -4.03 3.30 -1.96
N PHE A 106 -3.82 3.76 -3.22
CA PHE A 106 -2.50 4.14 -3.70
C PHE A 106 -1.87 5.28 -2.88
N PHE A 107 -2.68 6.25 -2.45
CA PHE A 107 -2.24 7.37 -1.64
C PHE A 107 -2.40 7.18 -0.12
N GLY A 108 -2.67 5.96 0.34
CA GLY A 108 -2.79 5.64 1.75
C GLY A 108 -4.14 5.98 2.37
N GLN A 109 -5.22 5.94 1.59
CA GLN A 109 -6.59 6.13 2.06
C GLN A 109 -7.46 4.94 1.67
N GLY A 110 -7.70 4.04 2.62
CA GLY A 110 -8.46 2.80 2.39
C GLY A 110 -9.97 3.02 2.33
N TRP A 111 -10.65 2.01 1.80
CA TRP A 111 -12.13 1.88 1.75
C TRP A 111 -12.87 2.98 1.00
N GLY A 112 -12.17 3.85 0.27
CA GLY A 112 -12.77 5.04 -0.33
C GLY A 112 -13.03 6.18 0.66
N GLU A 113 -12.58 6.03 1.91
CA GLU A 113 -12.71 7.04 2.95
C GLU A 113 -11.71 8.19 2.77
N GLU A 114 -12.08 9.35 3.32
CA GLU A 114 -11.22 10.52 3.38
C GLU A 114 -10.69 10.68 4.82
N TYR A 115 -9.39 10.56 5.00
CA TYR A 115 -8.69 10.85 6.26
C TYR A 115 -7.26 11.33 5.99
N ILE A 116 -6.65 11.95 6.99
CA ILE A 116 -5.28 12.44 6.86
C ILE A 116 -4.31 11.25 6.85
N MET A 117 -3.43 11.24 5.87
CA MET A 117 -2.24 10.39 5.78
C MET A 117 -1.02 11.30 5.72
N ASN A 118 -0.02 11.07 6.56
CA ASN A 118 1.18 11.90 6.61
C ASN A 118 2.42 11.05 6.83
N SER A 119 3.13 10.78 5.74
CA SER A 119 4.40 10.06 5.75
C SER A 119 5.40 10.73 4.80
N ALA A 120 6.64 10.28 4.78
CA ALA A 120 7.63 10.82 3.85
C ALA A 120 7.27 10.57 2.38
N PRO A 121 6.89 9.33 1.95
CA PRO A 121 6.57 9.09 0.55
C PRO A 121 5.13 9.40 0.14
N LEU A 122 4.16 9.38 1.06
CA LEU A 122 2.75 9.58 0.75
C LEU A 122 2.10 10.57 1.73
N VAL A 123 1.39 11.55 1.18
CA VAL A 123 0.66 12.54 1.98
C VAL A 123 -0.73 12.75 1.41
N ALA A 124 -1.76 12.56 2.23
CA ALA A 124 -3.12 12.99 1.94
C ALA A 124 -3.56 14.01 3.00
N ALA A 125 -3.56 15.31 2.64
CA ALA A 125 -3.84 16.46 3.51
C ALA A 125 -4.10 17.72 2.66
N PRO A 126 -4.74 18.77 3.18
CA PRO A 126 -5.55 18.90 4.40
C PRO A 126 -7.01 18.43 4.21
N LYS A 127 -7.93 18.95 5.03
CA LYS A 127 -9.39 18.73 4.89
C LYS A 127 -9.74 17.25 4.72
N LYS A 128 -9.38 16.43 5.69
CA LYS A 128 -9.56 14.97 5.64
C LYS A 128 -8.83 14.29 4.47
N GLY A 129 -7.68 14.85 4.07
CA GLY A 129 -6.86 14.22 3.03
C GLY A 129 -7.37 14.40 1.60
N LYS A 130 -8.01 15.52 1.29
CA LYS A 130 -8.52 15.78 -0.08
C LYS A 130 -7.43 15.92 -1.13
N SER A 131 -6.28 16.47 -0.76
CA SER A 131 -5.10 16.54 -1.61
C SER A 131 -4.25 15.28 -1.39
N MET A 132 -3.99 14.56 -2.45
CA MET A 132 -3.24 13.30 -2.45
C MET A 132 -1.88 13.52 -3.12
N ASN A 133 -0.78 13.16 -2.44
CA ASN A 133 0.59 13.39 -2.91
C ASN A 133 1.40 12.10 -2.82
N SER A 134 2.24 11.86 -3.82
CA SER A 134 3.26 10.82 -3.82
C SER A 134 4.60 11.44 -4.16
N TYR A 135 5.61 11.16 -3.33
CA TYR A 135 7.01 11.56 -3.49
C TYR A 135 7.91 10.36 -3.81
N PHE A 136 7.36 9.20 -4.11
CA PHE A 136 8.15 8.08 -4.60
C PHE A 136 8.84 8.47 -5.91
N PRO A 137 10.18 8.37 -6.00
CA PRO A 137 10.87 8.57 -7.25
C PRO A 137 10.56 7.41 -8.22
N MET A 138 10.04 7.71 -9.40
CA MET A 138 9.61 6.70 -10.37
C MET A 138 10.45 6.83 -11.65
N PRO A 139 11.56 6.09 -11.77
CA PRO A 139 12.44 6.15 -12.94
C PRO A 139 11.84 5.42 -14.15
N PHE A 140 12.10 5.95 -15.36
CA PHE A 140 11.77 5.36 -16.65
C PHE A 140 12.83 5.73 -17.70
N GLU A 141 13.12 4.81 -18.65
CA GLU A 141 14.23 4.96 -19.58
C GLU A 141 13.78 5.42 -20.98
N SER A 142 12.59 5.00 -21.43
CA SER A 142 12.07 5.33 -22.76
C SER A 142 10.66 5.92 -22.75
N GLY A 143 10.03 6.01 -21.60
CA GLY A 143 8.73 6.65 -21.46
C GLY A 143 7.94 6.23 -20.25
N ALA A 144 6.90 7.03 -19.95
CA ALA A 144 5.93 6.76 -18.90
C ALA A 144 4.53 7.12 -19.39
N LYS A 145 3.54 6.28 -19.10
CA LYS A 145 2.13 6.56 -19.33
C LYS A 145 1.34 6.41 -18.04
N ILE A 146 0.46 7.38 -17.75
CA ILE A 146 -0.43 7.34 -16.59
C ILE A 146 -1.87 7.45 -17.06
N GLU A 147 -2.67 6.49 -16.63
CA GLU A 147 -4.09 6.40 -16.93
C GLU A 147 -4.92 6.45 -15.64
N ILE A 148 -6.07 7.09 -15.72
CA ILE A 148 -7.10 7.11 -14.67
C ILE A 148 -8.36 6.50 -15.26
N GLU A 149 -8.84 5.43 -14.65
CA GLU A 149 -10.12 4.82 -15.00
C GLU A 149 -11.16 5.15 -13.94
N ASN A 150 -12.32 5.62 -14.38
CA ASN A 150 -13.49 5.82 -13.54
C ASN A 150 -14.46 4.64 -13.71
N GLU A 151 -14.47 3.71 -12.75
CA GLU A 151 -15.38 2.55 -12.74
C GLU A 151 -16.75 2.84 -12.11
N SER A 152 -17.01 4.10 -11.69
CA SER A 152 -18.26 4.46 -11.03
C SER A 152 -19.42 4.68 -12.03
N GLU A 153 -20.64 4.82 -11.50
CA GLU A 153 -21.83 5.21 -12.26
C GLU A 153 -21.98 6.74 -12.37
N GLU A 154 -21.09 7.49 -11.74
CA GLU A 154 -21.06 8.94 -11.70
C GLU A 154 -19.77 9.47 -12.36
N ASP A 155 -19.86 10.63 -13.00
CA ASP A 155 -18.70 11.30 -13.54
C ASP A 155 -17.80 11.82 -12.40
N ILE A 156 -16.50 11.85 -12.63
CA ILE A 156 -15.59 12.72 -11.88
C ILE A 156 -15.69 14.08 -12.56
N SER A 157 -16.42 15.01 -11.93
CA SER A 157 -16.72 16.32 -12.50
C SER A 157 -15.50 17.20 -12.64
N ASN A 158 -14.58 17.10 -11.69
CA ASN A 158 -13.34 17.86 -11.62
C ASN A 158 -12.21 16.96 -11.16
N PHE A 159 -11.21 16.79 -11.99
CA PHE A 159 -9.98 16.08 -11.66
C PHE A 159 -8.81 17.00 -11.90
N TYR A 160 -8.11 17.36 -10.83
CA TYR A 160 -6.92 18.20 -10.87
C TYR A 160 -5.70 17.36 -10.61
N PHE A 161 -4.60 17.59 -11.32
CA PHE A 161 -3.36 16.87 -11.12
C PHE A 161 -2.12 17.64 -11.53
N TYR A 162 -1.00 17.33 -10.88
CA TYR A 162 0.36 17.64 -11.29
C TYR A 162 1.19 16.36 -11.31
N ILE A 163 2.02 16.21 -12.33
CA ILE A 163 3.04 15.17 -12.46
C ILE A 163 4.33 15.90 -12.76
N ASP A 164 5.15 16.05 -11.73
CA ASP A 164 6.45 16.71 -11.80
C ASP A 164 7.53 15.66 -12.04
N TYR A 165 8.34 15.85 -13.09
CA TYR A 165 9.41 14.92 -13.40
C TYR A 165 10.68 15.62 -13.85
N GLU A 166 11.79 14.91 -13.65
CA GLU A 166 13.11 15.24 -14.16
C GLU A 166 13.28 14.56 -15.52
N GLU A 167 13.54 15.34 -16.57
CA GLU A 167 13.89 14.81 -17.88
C GLU A 167 15.43 14.72 -17.99
N TRP A 168 15.93 13.50 -18.20
CA TRP A 168 17.36 13.20 -18.21
C TRP A 168 17.85 12.94 -19.64
N LYS A 169 19.04 13.47 -19.97
CA LYS A 169 19.71 13.18 -21.26
C LYS A 169 20.48 11.86 -21.20
N GLU A 170 21.21 11.66 -20.10
CA GLU A 170 22.03 10.49 -19.90
C GLU A 170 21.21 9.30 -19.39
N PRO A 171 21.61 8.05 -19.72
CA PRO A 171 20.96 6.85 -19.21
C PRO A 171 20.90 6.83 -17.69
N LEU A 172 19.78 6.33 -17.15
CA LEU A 172 19.66 6.06 -15.73
C LEU A 172 20.48 4.79 -15.39
N ASN A 173 21.28 4.85 -14.34
CA ASN A 173 22.10 3.72 -13.90
C ASN A 173 21.31 2.65 -13.16
N SER A 174 20.06 2.42 -13.55
CA SER A 174 19.18 1.43 -12.93
C SER A 174 18.12 0.93 -13.91
N ASN A 175 17.91 -0.38 -13.92
CA ASN A 175 16.82 -1.02 -14.65
C ASN A 175 15.57 -1.22 -13.79
N LEU A 176 15.60 -0.78 -12.54
CA LEU A 176 14.47 -0.93 -11.64
C LEU A 176 13.41 0.12 -11.95
N ARG A 177 12.14 -0.29 -11.92
CA ARG A 177 10.96 0.56 -12.10
C ARG A 177 10.09 0.45 -10.87
N PHE A 178 9.35 1.51 -10.58
CA PHE A 178 8.42 1.53 -9.46
C PHE A 178 7.19 0.66 -9.77
N HIS A 179 6.78 -0.11 -8.79
CA HIS A 179 5.59 -0.96 -8.83
C HIS A 179 4.72 -0.72 -7.62
N ALA A 180 3.41 -0.88 -7.81
CA ALA A 180 2.47 -0.96 -6.70
C ALA A 180 1.35 -1.97 -7.03
N GLN A 181 1.04 -2.84 -6.07
CA GLN A 181 0.02 -3.89 -6.23
C GLN A 181 -0.95 -3.87 -5.07
N TRP A 182 -2.23 -3.89 -5.42
CA TRP A 182 -3.32 -4.06 -4.48
C TRP A 182 -3.64 -5.54 -4.29
N ASN A 183 -3.92 -5.94 -3.05
CA ASN A 183 -4.35 -7.28 -2.72
C ASN A 183 -5.47 -7.26 -1.67
N ARG A 184 -6.33 -8.29 -1.63
CA ARG A 184 -7.37 -8.48 -0.62
C ARG A 184 -7.62 -9.94 -0.35
N SER A 185 -7.86 -10.28 0.90
CA SER A 185 -8.41 -11.56 1.32
C SER A 185 -9.32 -11.36 2.52
N VAL A 186 -10.45 -12.08 2.50
CA VAL A 186 -11.22 -12.35 3.71
C VAL A 186 -10.69 -13.68 4.23
N THR A 187 -9.87 -13.60 5.26
CA THR A 187 -9.16 -14.75 5.79
C THR A 187 -10.09 -15.78 6.40
N GLN A 188 -9.65 -17.03 6.40
CA GLN A 188 -10.37 -18.14 7.03
C GLN A 188 -9.51 -18.68 8.17
N PRO A 189 -10.08 -18.87 9.36
CA PRO A 189 -9.32 -19.37 10.50
C PRO A 189 -8.79 -20.77 10.24
N ASN A 190 -7.56 -21.01 10.66
CA ASN A 190 -6.93 -22.33 10.59
C ASN A 190 -7.45 -23.29 11.67
N THR A 191 -8.24 -22.77 12.60
CA THR A 191 -8.86 -23.53 13.69
C THR A 191 -10.24 -24.00 13.30
N LYS A 192 -10.63 -25.17 13.84
CA LYS A 192 -11.97 -25.75 13.64
C LYS A 192 -12.88 -25.47 14.84
N ASN A 193 -14.19 -25.47 14.61
CA ASN A 193 -15.22 -25.46 15.66
C ASN A 193 -15.32 -24.17 16.49
N GLY A 194 -15.24 -23.01 15.87
CA GLY A 194 -15.48 -21.72 16.51
C GLY A 194 -14.45 -21.33 17.58
N LYS A 195 -13.23 -21.89 17.48
CA LYS A 195 -12.11 -21.52 18.35
C LYS A 195 -11.28 -20.37 17.82
N GLU A 196 -11.60 -19.87 16.62
CA GLU A 196 -11.08 -18.61 16.14
C GLU A 196 -11.42 -17.47 17.11
N ASN A 197 -10.51 -16.55 17.29
CA ASN A 197 -10.62 -15.41 18.22
C ASN A 197 -10.64 -15.78 19.73
N GLU A 198 -10.29 -16.98 20.10
CA GLU A 198 -10.17 -17.34 21.52
C GLU A 198 -8.83 -16.84 22.10
N TRP A 199 -8.90 -16.18 23.28
CA TRP A 199 -7.71 -15.77 24.03
C TRP A 199 -6.80 -16.92 24.44
N GLY A 200 -7.34 -18.14 24.53
CA GLY A 200 -6.56 -19.35 24.82
C GLY A 200 -5.54 -19.74 23.74
N LEU A 201 -5.58 -19.10 22.58
CA LEU A 201 -4.56 -19.26 21.52
C LEU A 201 -3.33 -18.36 21.76
N LEU A 202 -3.47 -17.31 22.53
CA LEU A 202 -2.37 -16.42 22.88
C LEU A 202 -1.34 -17.17 23.71
N GLY A 203 -0.07 -17.11 23.31
CA GLY A 203 1.01 -17.82 23.98
C GLY A 203 1.03 -19.32 23.74
N ASN A 204 0.27 -19.83 22.76
CA ASN A 204 0.37 -21.24 22.35
C ASN A 204 1.77 -21.49 21.77
N THR A 205 2.47 -22.48 22.34
CA THR A 205 3.82 -22.90 21.93
C THR A 205 3.81 -24.06 20.94
N GLU A 206 2.64 -24.51 20.49
CA GLU A 206 2.55 -25.55 19.47
C GLU A 206 3.12 -25.07 18.14
N LYS A 207 3.97 -25.89 17.52
CA LYS A 207 4.55 -25.57 16.22
C LYS A 207 3.44 -25.61 15.16
N THR A 208 3.19 -24.47 14.52
CA THR A 208 2.31 -24.41 13.37
C THR A 208 3.03 -24.99 12.16
N VAL A 209 2.40 -25.93 11.46
CA VAL A 209 2.92 -26.41 10.17
C VAL A 209 2.70 -25.32 9.13
N PHE A 210 3.80 -24.81 8.57
CA PHE A 210 3.75 -23.79 7.53
C PHE A 210 3.01 -24.31 6.29
N LYS A 211 1.97 -23.60 5.89
CA LYS A 211 1.23 -23.78 4.65
C LYS A 211 0.95 -22.40 4.08
N LYS A 212 1.58 -22.06 2.97
CA LYS A 212 1.51 -20.73 2.34
C LYS A 212 0.06 -20.23 2.16
N GLU A 213 -0.84 -21.11 1.77
CA GLU A 213 -2.25 -20.81 1.53
C GLU A 213 -3.03 -20.36 2.77
N ASN A 214 -2.51 -20.61 3.97
CA ASN A 214 -3.12 -20.18 5.22
C ASN A 214 -2.79 -18.72 5.58
N TYR A 215 -1.83 -18.11 4.89
CA TYR A 215 -1.35 -16.76 5.19
C TYR A 215 -1.96 -15.73 4.23
N PHE A 216 -2.05 -14.49 4.68
CA PHE A 216 -2.33 -13.37 3.79
C PHE A 216 -1.08 -13.03 2.99
N SER A 217 -1.16 -13.11 1.66
CA SER A 217 -0.04 -12.76 0.79
C SER A 217 -0.04 -11.26 0.50
N VAL A 218 0.97 -10.55 1.01
CA VAL A 218 1.20 -9.12 0.76
C VAL A 218 1.76 -8.91 -0.64
N LEU A 219 2.82 -9.65 -0.97
CA LEU A 219 3.48 -9.60 -2.28
C LEU A 219 4.16 -10.92 -2.57
N GLU A 220 3.98 -11.40 -3.80
CA GLU A 220 4.78 -12.48 -4.39
C GLU A 220 5.25 -12.02 -5.77
N THR A 221 6.57 -12.02 -5.98
CA THR A 221 7.16 -11.60 -7.25
C THR A 221 8.45 -12.34 -7.56
N GLU A 222 8.78 -12.42 -8.85
CA GLU A 222 10.02 -13.02 -9.38
C GLU A 222 10.85 -11.95 -10.09
N GLY A 223 12.18 -12.09 -10.03
CA GLY A 223 13.14 -11.16 -10.61
C GLY A 223 13.94 -10.42 -9.56
N LYS A 224 14.72 -9.43 -9.97
CA LYS A 224 15.56 -8.62 -9.11
C LYS A 224 14.85 -7.34 -8.72
N GLY A 225 14.88 -7.00 -7.43
CA GLY A 225 14.22 -5.79 -6.95
C GLY A 225 14.51 -5.45 -5.48
N GLN A 226 13.69 -4.55 -4.96
CA GLN A 226 13.70 -4.15 -3.55
C GLN A 226 12.31 -3.71 -3.10
N PHE A 227 11.82 -4.32 -2.04
CA PHE A 227 10.57 -3.96 -1.39
C PHE A 227 10.79 -2.74 -0.50
N ILE A 228 9.87 -1.75 -0.58
CA ILE A 228 10.03 -0.46 0.09
C ILE A 228 8.82 0.00 0.89
N GLY A 229 7.68 -0.65 0.80
CA GLY A 229 6.52 -0.15 1.54
C GLY A 229 5.28 -1.02 1.52
N LEU A 230 4.48 -0.83 2.55
CA LEU A 230 3.22 -1.51 2.77
C LEU A 230 2.21 -0.55 3.42
N ASN A 231 1.04 -0.43 2.81
CA ASN A 231 -0.19 -0.03 3.48
C ASN A 231 -1.02 -1.29 3.74
N LEU A 232 -1.41 -1.53 4.97
CA LEU A 232 -2.30 -2.62 5.39
C LEU A 232 -3.58 -2.03 5.96
N TYR A 233 -4.71 -2.47 5.43
CA TYR A 233 -6.04 -2.06 5.84
C TYR A 233 -6.75 -3.27 6.42
N VAL A 234 -7.05 -3.21 7.71
CA VAL A 234 -7.70 -4.28 8.47
C VAL A 234 -9.14 -3.88 8.76
N ASP A 235 -10.11 -4.71 8.36
CA ASP A 235 -11.50 -4.59 8.82
C ASP A 235 -11.80 -5.82 9.70
N SER A 236 -11.75 -5.61 11.03
CA SER A 236 -11.95 -6.67 12.03
C SER A 236 -13.43 -6.82 12.37
N PRO A 237 -14.01 -8.03 12.29
CA PRO A 237 -15.41 -8.27 12.62
C PRO A 237 -15.65 -8.39 14.14
N THR A 238 -14.60 -8.38 14.95
CA THR A 238 -14.69 -8.55 16.41
C THR A 238 -13.94 -7.46 17.16
N PRO A 239 -14.28 -7.21 18.45
CA PRO A 239 -13.54 -6.27 19.28
C PRO A 239 -12.19 -6.80 19.79
N LEU A 240 -11.85 -8.05 19.52
CA LEU A 240 -10.59 -8.64 19.95
C LEU A 240 -9.41 -8.06 19.20
N TRP A 241 -8.26 -8.07 19.84
CA TRP A 241 -7.00 -7.69 19.19
C TRP A 241 -6.68 -8.69 18.07
N TYR A 242 -6.27 -8.17 16.91
CA TYR A 242 -6.03 -8.95 15.69
C TYR A 242 -4.54 -9.07 15.34
N GLY A 243 -3.66 -8.38 16.04
CA GLY A 243 -2.30 -8.12 15.59
C GLY A 243 -1.24 -9.10 16.10
N GLU A 244 -1.61 -10.26 16.64
CA GLU A 244 -0.65 -11.27 17.10
C GLU A 244 -0.04 -12.11 15.96
N GLY A 245 -0.43 -11.85 14.71
CA GLY A 245 0.05 -12.63 13.57
C GLY A 245 1.42 -12.17 13.09
N ASP A 246 2.34 -13.13 12.96
CA ASP A 246 3.72 -12.90 12.54
C ASP A 246 3.83 -12.55 11.05
N ASP A 247 4.88 -11.82 10.69
CA ASP A 247 5.31 -11.70 9.32
C ASP A 247 6.38 -12.73 8.95
N LEU A 248 6.28 -13.24 7.72
CA LEU A 248 7.24 -14.15 7.13
C LEU A 248 7.69 -13.62 5.78
N ILE A 249 8.98 -13.30 5.64
CA ILE A 249 9.55 -12.81 4.40
C ILE A 249 10.59 -13.81 3.87
N PHE A 250 10.35 -14.29 2.65
CA PHE A 250 11.21 -15.22 1.93
C PHE A 250 11.92 -14.49 0.80
N ILE A 251 13.24 -14.62 0.75
CA ILE A 251 14.12 -13.93 -0.19
C ILE A 251 14.99 -14.96 -0.89
N ASP A 252 14.90 -15.00 -2.23
CA ASP A 252 15.79 -15.76 -3.13
C ASP A 252 15.87 -17.28 -2.88
N GLY A 253 14.97 -17.81 -2.08
CA GLY A 253 14.95 -19.21 -1.66
C GLY A 253 13.82 -20.04 -2.25
N ASN A 254 13.70 -21.26 -1.76
CA ASN A 254 12.64 -22.20 -2.14
C ASN A 254 11.33 -21.99 -1.34
N GLN A 255 11.25 -20.93 -0.54
CA GLN A 255 10.07 -20.57 0.26
C GLN A 255 9.66 -21.61 1.31
N THR A 256 10.59 -22.38 1.82
CA THR A 256 10.34 -23.36 2.91
C THR A 256 10.68 -22.81 4.28
N GLU A 257 11.63 -21.86 4.35
CA GLU A 257 12.03 -21.19 5.58
C GLU A 257 12.18 -19.69 5.31
N ALA A 258 11.49 -18.87 6.11
CA ALA A 258 11.54 -17.41 5.97
C ALA A 258 12.91 -16.86 6.40
N ASN A 259 13.43 -15.93 5.60
CA ASN A 259 14.69 -15.22 5.89
C ASN A 259 14.51 -14.17 6.98
N LEU A 260 13.34 -13.49 7.00
CA LEU A 260 12.97 -12.54 8.04
C LEU A 260 11.66 -13.03 8.67
N LYS A 261 11.61 -12.99 9.99
CA LYS A 261 10.46 -13.42 10.79
C LYS A 261 10.15 -12.35 11.82
N GLY A 262 8.90 -11.96 11.90
CA GLY A 262 8.41 -11.03 12.91
C GLY A 262 7.84 -11.72 14.13
N THR A 263 7.21 -10.95 14.97
CA THR A 263 6.65 -11.33 16.27
C THR A 263 5.21 -10.89 16.46
N GLY A 264 4.65 -10.15 15.51
CA GLY A 264 3.29 -9.66 15.51
C GLY A 264 3.05 -8.65 14.40
N THR A 265 1.80 -8.49 14.00
CA THR A 265 1.44 -7.54 12.94
C THR A 265 1.77 -6.10 13.33
N GLU A 266 1.56 -5.68 14.59
CA GLU A 266 1.94 -4.35 15.05
C GLU A 266 3.45 -4.12 14.99
N ASP A 267 4.25 -5.16 15.24
CA ASP A 267 5.72 -5.09 15.22
C ASP A 267 6.23 -4.87 13.80
N VAL A 268 5.59 -5.48 12.80
CA VAL A 268 5.85 -5.19 11.38
C VAL A 268 5.78 -3.68 11.12
N PHE A 269 4.83 -2.99 11.75
CA PHE A 269 4.60 -1.55 11.59
C PHE A 269 5.35 -0.70 12.63
N ASN A 270 6.40 -1.27 13.28
CA ASN A 270 7.24 -0.60 14.28
C ASN A 270 6.47 -0.03 15.47
N THR A 271 5.42 -0.70 15.87
CA THR A 271 4.60 -0.35 17.04
C THR A 271 4.63 -1.45 18.07
N ALA A 272 3.93 -1.32 19.16
CA ALA A 272 3.93 -2.30 20.24
C ALA A 272 2.66 -2.19 21.08
N TRP A 273 2.29 -3.29 21.77
CA TRP A 273 1.26 -3.30 22.78
C TRP A 273 -0.13 -2.91 22.26
N SER A 274 -0.53 -3.45 21.11
CA SER A 274 -1.89 -3.30 20.56
C SER A 274 -2.36 -1.86 20.46
N PRO A 275 -1.66 -0.96 19.73
CA PRO A 275 -1.97 0.47 19.75
C PRO A 275 -3.34 0.77 19.17
N LYS A 276 -4.06 1.69 19.82
CA LYS A 276 -5.37 2.21 19.38
C LYS A 276 -5.38 3.72 19.25
N GLU A 277 -4.27 4.29 18.85
CA GLU A 277 -4.07 5.73 18.74
C GLU A 277 -3.76 6.09 17.29
N ILE A 278 -4.27 7.24 16.85
CA ILE A 278 -3.83 7.82 15.58
C ILE A 278 -2.46 8.45 15.80
N PHE A 279 -1.47 7.98 15.06
CA PHE A 279 -0.15 8.60 15.00
C PHE A 279 0.47 8.40 13.62
N MET A 280 1.36 9.30 13.23
CA MET A 280 2.01 9.26 11.93
C MET A 280 3.46 9.72 12.06
N HIS A 281 4.37 8.77 11.90
CA HIS A 281 5.80 9.00 11.74
C HIS A 281 6.14 9.04 10.24
N PRO A 282 7.19 9.71 9.77
CA PRO A 282 7.56 9.71 8.35
C PRO A 282 7.60 8.34 7.67
N TYR A 283 7.89 7.26 8.39
CA TYR A 283 8.06 5.92 7.81
C TYR A 283 7.07 4.87 8.31
N PHE A 284 6.30 5.12 9.36
CA PHE A 284 5.30 4.18 9.87
C PHE A 284 4.20 4.89 10.66
N GLY A 285 3.06 4.24 10.85
CA GLY A 285 1.99 4.79 11.65
C GLY A 285 0.63 4.17 11.44
N TYR A 286 -0.34 4.70 12.18
CA TYR A 286 -1.76 4.35 12.17
C TYR A 286 -2.58 5.61 11.84
N PRO A 287 -2.77 5.96 10.57
CA PRO A 287 -3.48 7.19 10.20
C PRO A 287 -5.00 7.10 10.42
N ARG A 288 -5.52 5.90 10.56
CA ARG A 288 -6.92 5.62 10.90
C ARG A 288 -6.99 4.44 11.84
N VAL A 289 -7.70 4.61 12.93
CA VAL A 289 -8.04 3.55 13.89
C VAL A 289 -9.55 3.47 14.05
N SER A 290 -10.06 2.31 14.43
CA SER A 290 -11.47 2.13 14.73
C SER A 290 -11.87 2.96 15.94
N GLU A 291 -12.98 3.68 15.83
CA GLU A 291 -13.61 4.41 16.95
C GLU A 291 -14.57 3.50 17.76
N SER A 292 -14.74 2.25 17.35
CA SER A 292 -15.63 1.29 18.00
C SER A 292 -14.97 0.64 19.22
N VAL A 293 -15.72 -0.25 19.91
CA VAL A 293 -15.23 -0.98 21.07
C VAL A 293 -14.08 -1.91 20.69
N GLY A 294 -13.03 -1.94 21.49
CA GLY A 294 -11.84 -2.73 21.20
C GLY A 294 -11.28 -2.39 19.80
N TRP A 295 -10.95 -3.39 19.01
CA TRP A 295 -10.43 -3.26 17.63
C TRP A 295 -11.46 -3.63 16.56
N LEU A 296 -12.75 -3.63 16.91
CA LEU A 296 -13.83 -3.84 15.97
C LEU A 296 -13.84 -2.77 14.88
N GLY A 297 -13.89 -3.18 13.61
CA GLY A 297 -13.95 -2.29 12.45
C GLY A 297 -12.59 -1.99 11.84
N ARG A 298 -12.44 -0.80 11.25
CA ARG A 298 -11.38 -0.50 10.30
C ARG A 298 -10.18 0.17 10.95
N THR A 299 -8.99 -0.35 10.67
CA THR A 299 -7.70 0.22 11.06
C THR A 299 -6.75 0.19 9.86
N HIS A 300 -6.06 1.28 9.61
CA HIS A 300 -5.03 1.41 8.59
C HIS A 300 -3.66 1.53 9.24
N LEU A 301 -2.73 0.69 8.81
CA LEU A 301 -1.34 0.64 9.25
C LEU A 301 -0.44 0.85 8.04
N TYR A 302 0.65 1.61 8.18
CA TYR A 302 1.64 1.74 7.12
C TYR A 302 3.07 1.64 7.63
N ARG A 303 3.94 1.10 6.78
CA ARG A 303 5.39 1.16 6.96
C ARG A 303 6.10 1.29 5.61
N PHE A 304 7.12 2.17 5.58
CA PHE A 304 7.99 2.38 4.42
C PHE A 304 9.44 2.10 4.81
N TRP A 305 10.06 1.13 4.12
CA TRP A 305 11.47 0.73 4.29
C TRP A 305 12.38 1.55 3.38
N VAL A 306 12.26 2.89 3.43
CA VAL A 306 13.02 3.78 2.55
C VAL A 306 14.50 3.89 2.94
N GLU A 307 14.79 3.80 4.25
CA GLU A 307 16.15 3.81 4.77
C GLU A 307 16.83 2.42 4.68
N SER A 308 16.04 1.36 4.60
CA SER A 308 16.51 -0.03 4.63
C SER A 308 15.66 -0.91 3.73
N PRO A 309 15.67 -0.73 2.41
CA PRO A 309 14.90 -1.54 1.48
C PRO A 309 15.25 -3.02 1.59
N ILE A 310 14.25 -3.90 1.47
CA ILE A 310 14.45 -5.34 1.51
C ILE A 310 14.77 -5.81 0.10
N ARG A 311 16.04 -6.11 -0.17
CA ARG A 311 16.55 -6.50 -1.49
C ARG A 311 16.33 -7.99 -1.79
N PHE A 312 16.09 -8.30 -3.06
CA PHE A 312 16.02 -9.65 -3.60
C PHE A 312 16.63 -9.70 -5.02
N GLU A 313 17.18 -10.84 -5.41
CA GLU A 313 17.83 -11.03 -6.70
C GLU A 313 17.05 -11.99 -7.63
N LYS A 314 16.21 -12.88 -7.07
CA LYS A 314 15.48 -13.91 -7.83
C LYS A 314 13.99 -13.93 -7.54
N ASN A 315 13.61 -13.92 -6.29
CA ASN A 315 12.20 -13.93 -5.88
C ASN A 315 12.01 -13.32 -4.49
N PHE A 316 10.79 -12.88 -4.25
CA PHE A 316 10.37 -12.29 -2.99
C PHE A 316 8.95 -12.73 -2.67
N LEU A 317 8.72 -13.18 -1.44
CA LEU A 317 7.41 -13.50 -0.91
C LEU A 317 7.27 -12.91 0.48
N PHE A 318 6.25 -12.08 0.68
CA PHE A 318 5.89 -11.52 1.98
C PHE A 318 4.51 -12.01 2.37
N LEU A 319 4.45 -12.71 3.48
CA LEU A 319 3.24 -13.28 4.08
C LEU A 319 2.98 -12.66 5.45
N LEU A 320 1.71 -12.51 5.80
CA LEU A 320 1.26 -12.15 7.16
C LEU A 320 0.32 -13.21 7.69
N GLU A 321 0.50 -13.60 8.95
CA GLU A 321 -0.53 -14.30 9.70
C GLU A 321 -1.73 -13.37 9.95
N HIS A 322 -2.90 -13.98 10.13
CA HIS A 322 -4.10 -13.26 10.51
C HIS A 322 -4.55 -13.70 11.90
N GLY A 323 -3.97 -13.04 12.91
CA GLY A 323 -4.01 -13.43 14.30
C GLY A 323 -3.02 -14.57 14.58
N HIS A 324 -2.88 -14.93 15.85
CA HIS A 324 -1.98 -15.99 16.29
C HIS A 324 -2.32 -17.32 15.61
N ALA A 325 -1.32 -17.94 14.99
CA ALA A 325 -1.46 -19.21 14.25
C ALA A 325 -2.55 -19.18 13.13
N ASN A 326 -2.77 -18.03 12.49
CA ASN A 326 -3.81 -17.84 11.48
C ASN A 326 -5.24 -18.15 12.00
N SER A 327 -5.56 -17.74 13.21
CA SER A 327 -6.81 -18.08 13.89
C SER A 327 -7.97 -17.13 13.63
N LEU A 328 -7.75 -16.01 12.96
CA LEU A 328 -8.76 -14.96 12.82
C LEU A 328 -9.39 -14.88 11.42
N THR A 329 -10.67 -14.53 11.39
CA THR A 329 -11.33 -14.04 10.19
C THR A 329 -11.22 -12.53 10.14
N LEU A 330 -10.46 -12.00 9.18
CA LEU A 330 -10.24 -10.58 8.95
C LEU A 330 -10.48 -10.26 7.47
N ASP A 331 -10.98 -9.08 7.17
CA ASP A 331 -10.96 -8.55 5.80
C ASP A 331 -9.70 -7.69 5.66
N LEU A 332 -8.68 -8.25 5.05
CA LEU A 332 -7.38 -7.63 4.85
C LEU A 332 -7.23 -7.09 3.44
N ILE A 333 -6.86 -5.83 3.31
CA ILE A 333 -6.46 -5.20 2.05
C ILE A 333 -5.04 -4.70 2.22
N SER A 334 -4.20 -4.86 1.20
CA SER A 334 -2.86 -4.29 1.18
C SER A 334 -2.56 -3.56 -0.11
N VAL A 335 -1.66 -2.57 -0.02
CA VAL A 335 -0.93 -2.03 -1.16
C VAL A 335 0.55 -2.16 -0.86
N ALA A 336 1.21 -3.00 -1.64
CA ALA A 336 2.65 -3.21 -1.60
C ALA A 336 3.34 -2.27 -2.60
N TYR A 337 4.47 -1.67 -2.21
CA TYR A 337 5.30 -0.80 -3.04
C TYR A 337 6.71 -1.36 -3.12
N TRP A 338 7.24 -1.45 -4.36
CA TRP A 338 8.60 -1.95 -4.58
C TRP A 338 9.20 -1.42 -5.87
N TYR A 339 10.50 -1.59 -6.03
CA TYR A 339 11.20 -1.40 -7.29
C TYR A 339 11.67 -2.74 -7.83
N GLN A 340 11.50 -2.94 -9.14
CA GLN A 340 11.87 -4.18 -9.81
C GLN A 340 12.15 -3.92 -11.28
N GLY A 341 12.97 -4.78 -11.91
CA GLY A 341 13.09 -4.82 -13.36
C GLY A 341 11.74 -5.18 -14.01
N LEU A 342 11.48 -4.64 -15.21
CA LEU A 342 10.25 -4.95 -15.92
C LEU A 342 10.19 -6.46 -16.25
N ASN A 343 9.13 -7.10 -15.79
CA ASN A 343 8.88 -8.50 -16.05
C ASN A 343 8.01 -8.63 -17.31
N PRO A 344 8.32 -9.53 -18.25
CA PRO A 344 7.46 -9.80 -19.41
C PRO A 344 6.09 -10.39 -19.04
N LYS A 345 5.97 -10.98 -17.85
CA LYS A 345 4.68 -11.46 -17.33
C LYS A 345 3.92 -10.31 -16.64
N PRO A 346 2.60 -10.21 -16.84
CA PRO A 346 1.80 -9.23 -16.12
C PRO A 346 1.83 -9.53 -14.62
N MET A 347 1.72 -8.47 -13.80
CA MET A 347 1.44 -8.60 -12.38
C MET A 347 0.05 -9.25 -12.16
N LYS A 348 -0.24 -9.62 -10.92
CA LYS A 348 -1.59 -10.05 -10.53
C LYS A 348 -2.60 -8.96 -10.89
N VAL A 349 -3.57 -9.32 -11.73
CA VAL A 349 -4.60 -8.40 -12.21
C VAL A 349 -5.45 -7.91 -11.05
N LEU A 350 -5.75 -6.61 -11.04
CA LEU A 350 -6.68 -6.03 -10.07
C LEU A 350 -8.06 -6.70 -10.21
N PRO A 351 -8.65 -7.24 -9.14
CA PRO A 351 -9.98 -7.85 -9.22
C PRO A 351 -11.04 -6.84 -9.67
N LYS A 352 -12.10 -7.33 -10.29
CA LYS A 352 -13.25 -6.50 -10.67
C LYS A 352 -13.84 -5.74 -9.48
N LYS A 353 -14.50 -4.61 -9.74
CA LYS A 353 -15.08 -3.72 -8.74
C LYS A 353 -15.91 -4.44 -7.67
N GLU A 354 -16.72 -5.43 -8.06
CA GLU A 354 -17.58 -6.18 -7.16
C GLU A 354 -16.79 -6.90 -6.06
N PHE A 355 -15.61 -7.46 -6.40
CA PHE A 355 -14.73 -8.14 -5.45
C PHE A 355 -13.90 -7.17 -4.59
N ARG A 356 -13.87 -5.89 -4.97
CA ARG A 356 -13.20 -4.81 -4.22
C ARG A 356 -14.15 -4.03 -3.34
N SER A 357 -15.46 -4.24 -3.48
CA SER A 357 -16.49 -3.54 -2.70
C SER A 357 -16.31 -3.76 -1.21
N ASN A 358 -16.48 -2.68 -0.43
CA ASN A 358 -16.38 -2.75 1.02
C ASN A 358 -17.48 -3.67 1.58
N LYS A 359 -17.14 -4.42 2.62
CA LYS A 359 -18.16 -5.04 3.47
C LYS A 359 -18.85 -3.96 4.30
N PRO A 360 -20.13 -4.18 4.67
CA PRO A 360 -20.80 -3.30 5.63
C PRO A 360 -19.99 -3.21 6.93
N GLU A 361 -19.86 -2.02 7.47
CA GLU A 361 -19.16 -1.82 8.73
C GLU A 361 -19.95 -2.49 9.88
N ILE A 362 -19.26 -3.37 10.62
CA ILE A 362 -19.81 -4.04 11.80
C ILE A 362 -19.61 -3.12 12.99
N ASN A 363 -20.66 -2.92 13.77
CA ASN A 363 -20.62 -2.18 15.03
C ASN A 363 -21.23 -3.02 16.18
N PHE A 364 -21.10 -2.55 17.39
CA PHE A 364 -21.56 -3.26 18.59
C PHE A 364 -23.06 -3.63 18.55
N ARG A 365 -23.92 -2.81 17.90
CA ARG A 365 -25.34 -3.10 17.75
C ARG A 365 -25.60 -4.33 16.89
N HIS A 366 -24.80 -4.52 15.85
CA HIS A 366 -24.86 -5.73 15.02
C HIS A 366 -24.47 -6.97 15.82
N ILE A 367 -23.43 -6.88 16.64
CA ILE A 367 -23.00 -7.99 17.50
C ILE A 367 -24.07 -8.34 18.50
N HIS A 368 -24.70 -7.37 19.18
CA HIS A 368 -25.81 -7.63 20.09
C HIS A 368 -26.97 -8.28 19.38
N LYS A 369 -27.38 -7.79 18.21
CA LYS A 369 -28.46 -8.36 17.42
C LYS A 369 -28.17 -9.80 17.03
N TRP A 370 -26.98 -10.11 16.61
CA TRP A 370 -26.61 -11.49 16.25
C TRP A 370 -26.57 -12.41 17.46
N ARG A 371 -26.07 -11.94 18.59
CA ARG A 371 -26.09 -12.68 19.84
C ARG A 371 -27.53 -13.00 20.27
N ASP A 372 -28.43 -12.04 20.19
CA ASP A 372 -29.82 -12.22 20.54
C ASP A 372 -30.52 -13.20 19.57
N SER A 373 -30.23 -13.11 18.28
CA SER A 373 -30.73 -14.07 17.28
C SER A 373 -30.25 -15.49 17.58
N PHE A 374 -28.94 -15.65 17.88
CA PHE A 374 -28.37 -16.94 18.25
C PHE A 374 -29.02 -17.53 19.51
N ARG A 375 -29.20 -16.71 20.54
CA ARG A 375 -29.86 -17.12 21.79
C ARG A 375 -31.32 -17.61 21.51
N SER A 376 -32.04 -16.84 20.72
CA SER A 376 -33.42 -17.21 20.31
C SER A 376 -33.44 -18.54 19.58
N GLU A 377 -32.59 -18.78 18.61
CA GLU A 377 -32.48 -20.02 17.87
C GLU A 377 -32.13 -21.23 18.76
N LYS A 378 -31.36 -21.01 19.82
CA LYS A 378 -30.94 -22.04 20.78
C LYS A 378 -31.88 -22.20 21.96
N GLY A 379 -32.99 -21.45 21.99
CA GLY A 379 -33.96 -21.54 23.08
C GLY A 379 -33.56 -20.86 24.38
N TYR A 380 -32.56 -19.96 24.34
CA TYR A 380 -32.10 -19.20 25.51
C TYR A 380 -32.76 -17.82 25.58
N GLY A 381 -33.97 -17.64 25.06
CA GLY A 381 -34.58 -16.33 24.76
C GLY A 381 -34.79 -15.37 25.91
N GLU A 382 -34.70 -15.81 27.18
CA GLU A 382 -35.00 -14.95 28.35
C GLU A 382 -33.90 -14.92 29.39
N ILE A 383 -32.68 -15.34 29.08
CA ILE A 383 -31.58 -15.29 30.04
C ILE A 383 -30.90 -13.91 29.98
N TRP A 384 -31.46 -12.95 30.72
CA TRP A 384 -30.79 -11.69 31.03
C TRP A 384 -29.93 -11.86 32.27
N GLY A 385 -28.65 -11.53 32.19
CA GLY A 385 -27.78 -11.41 33.35
C GLY A 385 -26.91 -12.62 33.71
N ASN A 386 -26.86 -13.62 32.89
CA ASN A 386 -25.94 -14.77 33.03
C ASN A 386 -24.79 -14.69 32.04
N GLU A 387 -24.17 -13.53 31.93
CA GLU A 387 -22.95 -13.30 31.14
C GLU A 387 -21.71 -13.51 31.99
#